data_900d167d692f27dc932f3dbe8dfb218f
#
_entry.id   900d167d692f27dc932f3dbe8dfb218f
#
_cell.length_a   1.000
_cell.length_b   1.000
_cell.length_c   1.000
_cell.angle_alpha   90.00
_cell.angle_beta   90.00
_cell.angle_gamma   90.00
#
_symmetry.space_group_name_H-M   'P 1'
#
loop_
_entity.id
_entity.type
_entity.pdbx_description
1 polymer ?
#
loop_
_entity_poly.entity_id
_entity_poly.type
_entity_poly.pdbx_seq_one_letter_code
_entity_poly.pdbx_strand_id
1 'polypeptide(L)'
;MYKQNNIVVAITGASGAIFGIKALELLKNHGIATHLIISKAAALTISIETKFTIKDVIKLSTFYYKNSDIAAAISSGSFKTCGMIVAPCSAKTLTSIAQGYEDNLIVRTASVNLKERRRLVLMFRESPYHITHLENMSKVTNIGGIIVPPVPAFYNKPADIEDIIEYSVGRALDLFDLDINLNRWKS
;
A
#
# COMPACT_ATOMS: atom_id res chain seq x y z
N MET A 1 21.50 -2.97 -15.31
CA MET A 1 20.38 -2.07 -14.92
C MET A 1 20.39 -1.94 -13.42
N TYR A 2 20.59 -0.73 -12.87
CA TYR A 2 20.45 -0.51 -11.43
C TYR A 2 18.98 -0.74 -11.06
N LYS A 3 18.68 -1.81 -10.33
CA LYS A 3 17.33 -2.08 -9.80
C LYS A 3 17.00 -0.90 -8.88
N GLN A 4 15.98 -0.12 -9.22
CA GLN A 4 15.54 0.96 -8.34
C GLN A 4 15.07 0.36 -7.03
N ASN A 5 15.65 0.79 -5.92
CA ASN A 5 15.42 0.20 -4.61
C ASN A 5 14.58 1.15 -3.73
N ASN A 6 13.50 1.70 -4.31
CA ASN A 6 12.58 2.58 -3.62
C ASN A 6 11.12 2.31 -4.01
N ILE A 7 10.21 2.45 -3.06
CA ILE A 7 8.78 2.19 -3.22
C ILE A 7 7.94 3.23 -2.49
N VAL A 8 6.77 3.56 -3.03
CA VAL A 8 5.81 4.39 -2.31
C VAL A 8 4.89 3.53 -1.46
N VAL A 9 4.75 3.89 -0.19
CA VAL A 9 3.80 3.28 0.75
C VAL A 9 2.77 4.31 1.14
N ALA A 10 1.49 4.05 0.90
CA ALA A 10 0.39 4.90 1.33
C ALA A 10 -0.47 4.16 2.36
N ILE A 11 -0.82 4.85 3.45
CA ILE A 11 -1.74 4.35 4.47
C ILE A 11 -3.02 5.17 4.40
N THR A 12 -4.16 4.50 4.19
CA THR A 12 -5.45 5.17 4.09
C THR A 12 -6.42 4.76 5.19
N GLY A 13 -7.60 5.38 5.27
CA GLY A 13 -8.48 5.32 6.43
C GLY A 13 -9.37 4.07 6.54
N ALA A 14 -9.02 2.95 5.92
CA ALA A 14 -9.67 1.68 6.23
C ALA A 14 -9.08 1.08 7.52
N SER A 15 -9.83 0.24 8.23
CA SER A 15 -9.29 -0.54 9.34
C SER A 15 -8.16 -1.45 8.87
N GLY A 16 -7.17 -1.69 9.72
CA GLY A 16 -5.97 -2.44 9.38
C GLY A 16 -4.77 -1.53 9.04
N ALA A 17 -4.64 -0.37 9.69
CA ALA A 17 -3.45 0.49 9.57
C ALA A 17 -2.15 -0.29 9.80
N ILE A 18 -2.21 -1.39 10.55
CA ILE A 18 -1.09 -2.29 10.84
C ILE A 18 -0.48 -2.90 9.56
N PHE A 19 -1.26 -3.12 8.49
CA PHE A 19 -0.72 -3.63 7.21
C PHE A 19 0.29 -2.66 6.58
N GLY A 20 0.00 -1.35 6.63
CA GLY A 20 0.94 -0.34 6.14
C GLY A 20 2.17 -0.19 7.02
N ILE A 21 2.01 -0.30 8.33
CA ILE A 21 3.12 -0.29 9.29
C ILE A 21 4.03 -1.51 9.04
N LYS A 22 3.46 -2.70 8.94
CA LYS A 22 4.20 -3.94 8.63
C LYS A 22 4.92 -3.84 7.27
N ALA A 23 4.30 -3.23 6.26
CA ALA A 23 4.96 -2.99 4.96
C ALA A 23 6.22 -2.14 5.13
N LEU A 24 6.17 -1.07 5.92
CA LEU A 24 7.32 -0.23 6.21
C LEU A 24 8.42 -1.00 6.95
N GLU A 25 8.06 -1.82 7.96
CA GLU A 25 9.01 -2.65 8.71
C GLU A 25 9.72 -3.65 7.80
N LEU A 26 8.97 -4.41 6.99
CA LEU A 26 9.55 -5.39 6.07
C LEU A 26 10.46 -4.71 5.03
N LEU A 27 10.03 -3.61 4.42
CA LEU A 27 10.84 -2.88 3.45
C LEU A 27 12.13 -2.32 4.07
N LYS A 28 12.05 -1.78 5.29
CA LYS A 28 13.21 -1.29 6.04
C LYS A 28 14.20 -2.41 6.33
N ASN A 29 13.73 -3.58 6.78
CA ASN A 29 14.56 -4.74 7.08
C ASN A 29 15.29 -5.28 5.84
N HIS A 30 14.71 -5.04 4.63
CA HIS A 30 15.33 -5.42 3.36
C HIS A 30 16.13 -4.29 2.68
N GLY A 31 16.37 -3.18 3.40
CA GLY A 31 17.17 -2.07 2.88
C GLY A 31 16.52 -1.30 1.72
N ILE A 32 15.17 -1.34 1.62
CA ILE A 32 14.43 -0.70 0.55
C ILE A 32 13.98 0.69 1.01
N ALA A 33 14.35 1.72 0.25
CA ALA A 33 13.94 3.09 0.56
C ALA A 33 12.43 3.27 0.35
N THR A 34 11.77 3.93 1.31
CA THR A 34 10.32 4.10 1.29
C THR A 34 9.92 5.57 1.26
N HIS A 35 8.91 5.88 0.44
CA HIS A 35 8.25 7.18 0.34
C HIS A 35 6.86 7.05 0.95
N LEU A 36 6.68 7.50 2.18
CA LEU A 36 5.45 7.34 2.96
C LEU A 36 4.49 8.50 2.75
N ILE A 37 3.21 8.18 2.55
CA ILE A 37 2.09 9.11 2.59
C ILE A 37 1.04 8.57 3.57
N ILE A 38 0.59 9.40 4.52
CA ILE A 38 -0.48 9.04 5.47
C ILE A 38 -1.66 9.98 5.24
N SER A 39 -2.85 9.42 4.98
CA SER A 39 -4.06 10.22 4.88
C SER A 39 -4.51 10.72 6.26
N LYS A 40 -5.32 11.80 6.30
CA LYS A 40 -5.88 12.29 7.57
C LYS A 40 -6.70 11.21 8.30
N ALA A 41 -7.48 10.41 7.56
CA ALA A 41 -8.25 9.31 8.14
C ALA A 41 -7.33 8.18 8.65
N ALA A 42 -6.23 7.88 7.95
CA ALA A 42 -5.25 6.91 8.41
C ALA A 42 -4.55 7.33 9.71
N ALA A 43 -4.27 8.61 9.88
CA ALA A 43 -3.72 9.10 11.13
C ALA A 43 -4.64 8.81 12.34
N LEU A 44 -5.94 8.87 12.12
CA LEU A 44 -6.93 8.50 13.14
C LEU A 44 -6.97 6.98 13.37
N THR A 45 -7.02 6.16 12.32
CA THR A 45 -7.04 4.69 12.46
C THR A 45 -5.75 4.17 13.11
N ILE A 46 -4.58 4.71 12.80
CA ILE A 46 -3.32 4.37 13.46
C ILE A 46 -3.43 4.59 14.98
N SER A 47 -3.97 5.73 15.41
CA SER A 47 -4.08 6.06 16.84
C SER A 47 -5.12 5.22 17.59
N ILE A 48 -6.13 4.72 16.90
CA ILE A 48 -7.21 3.90 17.51
C ILE A 48 -6.84 2.41 17.54
N GLU A 49 -6.23 1.92 16.46
CA GLU A 49 -6.06 0.48 16.23
C GLU A 49 -4.69 -0.04 16.67
N THR A 50 -3.70 0.83 16.86
CA THR A 50 -2.31 0.42 17.07
C THR A 50 -1.66 1.11 18.28
N LYS A 51 -0.51 0.59 18.70
CA LYS A 51 0.32 1.21 19.74
C LYS A 51 1.24 2.32 19.17
N PHE A 52 1.27 2.49 17.86
CA PHE A 52 2.17 3.43 17.20
C PHE A 52 1.61 4.84 17.24
N THR A 53 2.46 5.82 17.52
CA THR A 53 2.17 7.21 17.20
C THR A 53 2.48 7.47 15.72
N ILE A 54 1.91 8.55 15.16
CA ILE A 54 2.24 8.96 13.77
C ILE A 54 3.74 9.21 13.61
N LYS A 55 4.40 9.76 14.64
CA LYS A 55 5.85 9.98 14.63
C LYS A 55 6.63 8.67 14.54
N ASP A 56 6.16 7.62 15.20
CA ASP A 56 6.81 6.31 15.15
C ASP A 56 6.66 5.68 13.76
N VAL A 57 5.48 5.77 13.16
CA VAL A 57 5.27 5.29 11.79
C VAL A 57 6.14 6.04 10.79
N ILE A 58 6.25 7.37 10.91
CA ILE A 58 7.13 8.18 10.05
C ILE A 58 8.60 7.75 10.18
N LYS A 59 9.09 7.41 11.37
CA LYS A 59 10.48 6.93 11.60
C LYS A 59 10.80 5.58 10.93
N LEU A 60 9.77 4.80 10.56
CA LEU A 60 9.95 3.57 9.80
C LEU A 60 10.25 3.84 8.32
N SER A 61 9.88 5.01 7.81
CA SER A 61 10.08 5.40 6.41
C SER A 61 11.37 6.16 6.19
N THR A 62 11.86 6.14 4.93
CA THR A 62 13.01 6.95 4.51
C THR A 62 12.60 8.40 4.27
N PHE A 63 11.46 8.60 3.60
CA PHE A 63 10.90 9.91 3.30
C PHE A 63 9.42 9.93 3.66
N TYR A 64 8.94 11.08 4.15
CA TYR A 64 7.53 11.30 4.46
C TYR A 64 7.00 12.53 3.73
N TYR A 65 5.78 12.43 3.18
CA TYR A 65 5.08 13.52 2.51
C TYR A 65 3.68 13.71 3.09
N LYS A 66 3.27 14.97 3.23
CA LYS A 66 1.87 15.28 3.57
C LYS A 66 0.97 14.91 2.39
N ASN A 67 -0.19 14.32 2.65
CA ASN A 67 -1.14 13.95 1.58
C ASN A 67 -1.70 15.16 0.80
N SER A 68 -1.56 16.38 1.33
CA SER A 68 -1.93 17.63 0.65
C SER A 68 -0.82 18.19 -0.25
N ASP A 69 0.39 17.63 -0.20
CA ASP A 69 1.54 18.12 -0.98
C ASP A 69 1.58 17.51 -2.38
N ILE A 70 0.70 17.97 -3.24
CA ILE A 70 0.62 17.50 -4.64
C ILE A 70 1.84 17.92 -5.50
N ALA A 71 2.72 18.78 -4.98
CA ALA A 71 3.96 19.19 -5.63
C ALA A 71 5.17 18.31 -5.24
N ALA A 72 4.98 17.33 -4.36
CA ALA A 72 6.03 16.39 -3.95
C ALA A 72 6.65 15.67 -5.15
N ALA A 73 7.93 15.30 -5.07
CA ALA A 73 8.67 14.65 -6.16
C ALA A 73 7.97 13.39 -6.72
N ILE A 74 7.34 12.59 -5.84
CA ILE A 74 6.61 11.36 -6.20
C ILE A 74 5.32 11.61 -7.01
N SER A 75 4.87 12.87 -7.14
CA SER A 75 3.74 13.26 -8.00
C SER A 75 4.12 13.37 -9.48
N SER A 76 5.43 13.27 -9.79
CA SER A 76 5.95 13.38 -11.15
C SER A 76 6.33 12.01 -11.72
N GLY A 77 5.99 11.77 -13.00
CA GLY A 77 6.40 10.55 -13.71
C GLY A 77 7.91 10.43 -13.91
N SER A 78 8.65 11.55 -13.90
CA SER A 78 10.11 11.56 -13.99
C SER A 78 10.81 11.05 -12.73
N PHE A 79 10.14 11.12 -11.57
CA PHE A 79 10.63 10.51 -10.34
C PHE A 79 10.38 9.01 -10.39
N LYS A 80 11.44 8.24 -10.44
CA LYS A 80 11.36 6.80 -10.67
C LYS A 80 11.23 6.03 -9.36
N THR A 81 10.29 5.09 -9.29
CA THR A 81 10.08 4.13 -8.19
C THR A 81 9.81 2.74 -8.75
N CYS A 82 9.95 1.69 -7.93
CA CYS A 82 9.51 0.33 -8.28
C CYS A 82 7.98 0.25 -8.44
N GLY A 83 7.26 1.14 -7.78
CA GLY A 83 5.82 1.17 -7.76
C GLY A 83 5.26 1.75 -6.47
N MET A 84 3.99 1.46 -6.21
CA MET A 84 3.27 1.95 -5.04
C MET A 84 2.39 0.85 -4.43
N ILE A 85 2.45 0.71 -3.11
CA ILE A 85 1.49 -0.07 -2.33
C ILE A 85 0.59 0.86 -1.50
N VAL A 86 -0.72 0.60 -1.51
CA VAL A 86 -1.70 1.27 -0.63
C VAL A 86 -2.21 0.25 0.37
N ALA A 87 -1.78 0.36 1.61
CA ALA A 87 -2.03 -0.61 2.67
C ALA A 87 -2.39 0.06 4.01
N PRO A 88 -3.64 -0.02 4.46
CA PRO A 88 -4.79 -0.53 3.74
C PRO A 88 -5.29 0.48 2.69
N CYS A 89 -6.02 0.00 1.69
CA CYS A 89 -6.73 0.84 0.72
C CYS A 89 -8.21 0.96 1.11
N SER A 90 -8.68 2.19 1.38
CA SER A 90 -10.08 2.47 1.71
C SER A 90 -10.95 2.54 0.45
N ALA A 91 -12.27 2.35 0.63
CA ALA A 91 -13.26 2.48 -0.44
C ALA A 91 -13.19 3.86 -1.14
N LYS A 92 -13.03 4.95 -0.37
CA LYS A 92 -12.80 6.29 -0.94
C LYS A 92 -11.58 6.31 -1.87
N THR A 93 -10.45 5.77 -1.43
CA THR A 93 -9.21 5.77 -2.22
C THR A 93 -9.34 4.90 -3.47
N LEU A 94 -9.92 3.70 -3.34
CA LEU A 94 -10.21 2.84 -4.49
C LEU A 94 -11.07 3.57 -5.52
N THR A 95 -12.17 4.22 -5.09
CA THR A 95 -13.07 4.97 -5.96
C THR A 95 -12.35 6.12 -6.65
N SER A 96 -11.55 6.91 -5.90
CA SER A 96 -10.81 8.04 -6.46
C SER A 96 -9.82 7.59 -7.54
N ILE A 97 -9.10 6.48 -7.30
CA ILE A 97 -8.17 5.90 -8.29
C ILE A 97 -8.94 5.39 -9.52
N ALA A 98 -10.05 4.66 -9.30
CA ALA A 98 -10.88 4.11 -10.38
C ALA A 98 -11.49 5.18 -11.29
N GLN A 99 -11.75 6.38 -10.76
CA GLN A 99 -12.33 7.51 -11.50
C GLN A 99 -11.27 8.53 -11.96
N GLY A 100 -10.00 8.36 -11.60
CA GLY A 100 -8.95 9.33 -11.92
C GLY A 100 -9.12 10.68 -11.20
N TYR A 101 -9.75 10.68 -10.03
CA TYR A 101 -9.99 11.91 -9.26
C TYR A 101 -8.80 12.22 -8.32
N GLU A 102 -7.86 12.97 -8.84
CA GLU A 102 -6.53 13.25 -8.25
C GLU A 102 -6.54 14.44 -7.27
N ASP A 103 -7.41 14.42 -6.26
CA ASP A 103 -7.59 15.50 -5.28
C ASP A 103 -6.49 15.56 -4.19
N ASN A 104 -5.60 14.56 -4.15
CA ASN A 104 -4.57 14.44 -3.13
C ASN A 104 -3.35 13.65 -3.63
N LEU A 105 -2.24 13.70 -2.87
CA LEU A 105 -0.97 13.09 -3.26
C LEU A 105 -1.06 11.56 -3.42
N ILE A 106 -1.84 10.86 -2.59
CA ILE A 106 -2.01 9.40 -2.69
C ILE A 106 -2.58 9.03 -4.07
N VAL A 107 -3.69 9.66 -4.45
CA VAL A 107 -4.36 9.35 -5.73
C VAL A 107 -3.51 9.84 -6.90
N ARG A 108 -2.90 11.02 -6.80
CA ARG A 108 -1.96 11.52 -7.81
C ARG A 108 -0.80 10.55 -8.03
N THR A 109 -0.17 10.07 -6.97
CA THR A 109 0.96 9.12 -7.08
C THR A 109 0.50 7.77 -7.65
N ALA A 110 -0.69 7.30 -7.29
CA ALA A 110 -1.28 6.09 -7.87
C ALA A 110 -1.47 6.24 -9.39
N SER A 111 -2.05 7.37 -9.83
CA SER A 111 -2.22 7.69 -11.26
C SER A 111 -0.88 7.76 -12.00
N VAL A 112 0.14 8.37 -11.38
CA VAL A 112 1.50 8.40 -11.94
C VAL A 112 2.04 6.98 -12.13
N ASN A 113 1.91 6.09 -11.14
CA ASN A 113 2.36 4.71 -11.27
C ASN A 113 1.64 3.99 -12.42
N LEU A 114 0.32 4.16 -12.55
CA LEU A 114 -0.46 3.56 -13.63
C LEU A 114 -0.03 4.08 -15.01
N LYS A 115 0.08 5.40 -15.20
CA LYS A 115 0.46 5.96 -16.52
C LYS A 115 1.90 5.62 -16.93
N GLU A 116 2.80 5.45 -15.96
CA GLU A 116 4.19 5.06 -16.19
C GLU A 116 4.38 3.53 -16.24
N ARG A 117 3.27 2.76 -16.21
CA ARG A 117 3.28 1.28 -16.22
C ARG A 117 4.09 0.66 -15.09
N ARG A 118 4.12 1.33 -13.93
CA ARG A 118 4.70 0.83 -12.69
C ARG A 118 3.63 0.09 -11.88
N ARG A 119 4.05 -0.85 -11.06
CA ARG A 119 3.12 -1.62 -10.23
C ARG A 119 2.39 -0.73 -9.23
N LEU A 120 1.07 -0.84 -9.20
CA LEU A 120 0.19 -0.26 -8.18
C LEU A 120 -0.55 -1.41 -7.51
N VAL A 121 -0.27 -1.64 -6.22
CA VAL A 121 -0.88 -2.71 -5.41
C VAL A 121 -1.79 -2.07 -4.37
N LEU A 122 -3.06 -2.48 -4.35
CA LEU A 122 -4.07 -1.98 -3.43
C LEU A 122 -4.51 -3.10 -2.48
N MET A 123 -4.13 -3.03 -1.22
CA MET A 123 -4.67 -3.91 -0.18
C MET A 123 -6.07 -3.39 0.22
N PHE A 124 -7.03 -3.59 -0.67
CA PHE A 124 -8.40 -3.10 -0.48
C PHE A 124 -9.06 -3.82 0.69
N ARG A 125 -9.49 -3.03 1.69
CA ARG A 125 -10.13 -3.56 2.89
C ARG A 125 -11.52 -2.96 3.06
N GLU A 126 -12.53 -3.79 2.82
CA GLU A 126 -13.94 -3.51 3.02
C GLU A 126 -14.71 -4.82 3.19
N SER A 127 -15.82 -4.79 3.92
CA SER A 127 -16.77 -5.92 4.06
C SER A 127 -18.07 -5.44 4.66
N PRO A 128 -19.28 -5.86 4.14
CA PRO A 128 -19.47 -6.57 2.86
C PRO A 128 -19.28 -5.66 1.64
N TYR A 129 -19.14 -6.25 0.46
CA TYR A 129 -19.08 -5.48 -0.78
C TYR A 129 -20.47 -5.17 -1.34
N HIS A 130 -20.64 -3.96 -1.90
CA HIS A 130 -21.76 -3.61 -2.77
C HIS A 130 -21.25 -3.42 -4.21
N ILE A 131 -22.18 -3.27 -5.15
CA ILE A 131 -21.87 -3.28 -6.59
C ILE A 131 -20.79 -2.26 -6.99
N THR A 132 -20.84 -1.04 -6.41
CA THR A 132 -19.87 0.01 -6.77
C THR A 132 -18.43 -0.35 -6.33
N HIS A 133 -18.26 -1.12 -5.24
CA HIS A 133 -16.93 -1.63 -4.87
C HIS A 133 -16.41 -2.59 -5.94
N LEU A 134 -17.25 -3.52 -6.43
CA LEU A 134 -16.90 -4.49 -7.46
C LEU A 134 -16.56 -3.81 -8.79
N GLU A 135 -17.36 -2.84 -9.20
CA GLU A 135 -17.13 -2.03 -10.40
C GLU A 135 -15.81 -1.26 -10.33
N ASN A 136 -15.52 -0.61 -9.19
CA ASN A 136 -14.28 0.12 -9.01
C ASN A 136 -13.05 -0.81 -8.97
N MET A 137 -13.16 -1.99 -8.32
CA MET A 137 -12.10 -3.00 -8.38
C MET A 137 -11.85 -3.46 -9.82
N SER A 138 -12.92 -3.73 -10.60
CA SER A 138 -12.81 -4.08 -12.01
C SER A 138 -12.14 -2.97 -12.83
N LYS A 139 -12.55 -1.71 -12.66
CA LYS A 139 -11.93 -0.56 -13.35
C LYS A 139 -10.44 -0.44 -13.03
N VAL A 140 -10.05 -0.52 -11.75
CA VAL A 140 -8.65 -0.44 -11.34
C VAL A 140 -7.84 -1.59 -11.95
N THR A 141 -8.39 -2.80 -11.97
CA THR A 141 -7.72 -3.96 -12.58
C THR A 141 -7.53 -3.77 -14.08
N ASN A 142 -8.54 -3.27 -14.79
CA ASN A 142 -8.48 -3.02 -16.24
C ASN A 142 -7.43 -1.96 -16.63
N ILE A 143 -7.17 -0.97 -15.77
CA ILE A 143 -6.14 0.05 -16.01
C ILE A 143 -4.75 -0.34 -15.50
N GLY A 144 -4.60 -1.58 -14.98
CA GLY A 144 -3.30 -2.16 -14.59
C GLY A 144 -2.97 -2.11 -13.09
N GLY A 145 -3.91 -1.71 -12.23
CA GLY A 145 -3.77 -1.84 -10.78
C GLY A 145 -4.01 -3.28 -10.32
N ILE A 146 -3.43 -3.66 -9.20
CA ILE A 146 -3.53 -5.00 -8.64
C ILE A 146 -4.29 -4.92 -7.32
N ILE A 147 -5.44 -5.59 -7.24
CA ILE A 147 -6.26 -5.66 -6.02
C ILE A 147 -5.82 -6.87 -5.20
N VAL A 148 -5.34 -6.62 -3.99
CA VAL A 148 -4.87 -7.66 -3.05
C VAL A 148 -5.56 -7.44 -1.70
N PRO A 149 -6.77 -7.94 -1.50
CA PRO A 149 -7.40 -7.87 -0.19
C PRO A 149 -6.61 -8.70 0.82
N PRO A 150 -6.52 -8.27 2.09
CA PRO A 150 -5.79 -9.01 3.13
C PRO A 150 -6.59 -10.24 3.57
N VAL A 151 -6.54 -11.29 2.75
CA VAL A 151 -7.22 -12.57 2.99
C VAL A 151 -6.26 -13.55 3.65
N PRO A 152 -6.61 -14.12 4.83
CA PRO A 152 -5.74 -15.09 5.53
C PRO A 152 -5.44 -16.34 4.71
N ALA A 153 -4.18 -16.76 4.69
CA ALA A 153 -3.73 -18.00 4.04
C ALA A 153 -3.50 -19.08 5.09
N PHE A 154 -4.54 -19.79 5.46
CA PHE A 154 -4.52 -20.81 6.53
C PHE A 154 -3.63 -22.03 6.25
N TYR A 155 -3.28 -22.28 4.98
CA TYR A 155 -2.35 -23.36 4.65
C TYR A 155 -0.93 -23.17 5.23
N ASN A 156 -0.58 -21.93 5.61
CA ASN A 156 0.67 -21.61 6.30
C ASN A 156 0.63 -21.92 7.80
N LYS A 157 -0.53 -22.35 8.33
CA LYS A 157 -0.74 -22.67 9.75
C LYS A 157 -0.29 -21.51 10.67
N PRO A 158 -0.81 -20.27 10.51
CA PRO A 158 -0.41 -19.13 11.32
C PRO A 158 -0.65 -19.43 12.80
N ALA A 159 0.32 -19.09 13.66
CA ALA A 159 0.22 -19.28 15.09
C ALA A 159 -0.57 -18.15 15.75
N ASP A 160 -0.50 -16.96 15.19
CA ASP A 160 -1.16 -15.77 15.70
C ASP A 160 -1.58 -14.79 14.58
N ILE A 161 -2.12 -13.65 14.99
CA ILE A 161 -2.56 -12.62 14.04
C ILE A 161 -1.39 -11.92 13.34
N GLU A 162 -0.23 -11.86 13.97
CA GLU A 162 0.97 -11.24 13.41
C GLU A 162 1.47 -12.03 12.19
N ASP A 163 1.46 -13.36 12.26
CA ASP A 163 1.78 -14.23 11.13
C ASP A 163 0.86 -13.98 9.94
N ILE A 164 -0.44 -13.77 10.20
CA ILE A 164 -1.44 -13.45 9.15
C ILE A 164 -1.12 -12.10 8.50
N ILE A 165 -0.80 -11.09 9.31
CA ILE A 165 -0.47 -9.75 8.85
C ILE A 165 0.81 -9.80 8.01
N GLU A 166 1.86 -10.39 8.54
CA GLU A 166 3.18 -10.47 7.90
C GLU A 166 3.10 -11.21 6.56
N TYR A 167 2.41 -12.36 6.53
CA TYR A 167 2.22 -13.11 5.30
C TYR A 167 1.41 -12.31 4.27
N SER A 168 0.30 -11.69 4.67
CA SER A 168 -0.55 -10.91 3.77
C SER A 168 0.21 -9.74 3.13
N VAL A 169 1.00 -9.03 3.95
CA VAL A 169 1.83 -7.91 3.47
C VAL A 169 2.98 -8.41 2.61
N GLY A 170 3.67 -9.46 3.04
CA GLY A 170 4.76 -10.05 2.28
C GLY A 170 4.29 -10.49 0.88
N ARG A 171 3.12 -11.13 0.76
CA ARG A 171 2.53 -11.49 -0.54
C ARG A 171 2.23 -10.27 -1.42
N ALA A 172 1.76 -9.17 -0.82
CA ALA A 172 1.55 -7.93 -1.56
C ALA A 172 2.88 -7.30 -2.03
N LEU A 173 3.92 -7.36 -1.20
CA LEU A 173 5.25 -6.85 -1.54
C LEU A 173 6.00 -7.74 -2.56
N ASP A 174 5.76 -9.05 -2.56
CA ASP A 174 6.31 -10.00 -3.55
C ASP A 174 5.94 -9.63 -5.00
N LEU A 175 4.81 -8.93 -5.18
CA LEU A 175 4.39 -8.42 -6.48
C LEU A 175 5.31 -7.33 -7.07
N PHE A 176 6.21 -6.77 -6.29
CA PHE A 176 7.20 -5.79 -6.75
C PHE A 176 8.55 -6.43 -7.15
N ASP A 177 8.61 -7.77 -7.27
CA ASP A 177 9.82 -8.54 -7.51
C ASP A 177 10.90 -8.30 -6.43
N LEU A 178 10.43 -8.03 -5.20
CA LEU A 178 11.27 -7.91 -4.01
C LEU A 178 11.41 -9.29 -3.38
N ASP A 179 12.64 -9.68 -3.07
CA ASP A 179 12.90 -10.93 -2.36
C ASP A 179 12.60 -10.74 -0.88
N ILE A 180 11.33 -10.91 -0.53
CA ILE A 180 10.84 -10.95 0.84
C ILE A 180 10.72 -12.42 1.24
N ASN A 181 11.51 -12.86 2.21
CA ASN A 181 11.50 -14.24 2.69
C ASN A 181 10.09 -14.65 3.14
N LEU A 182 9.35 -15.30 2.26
CA LEU A 182 8.00 -15.79 2.50
C LEU A 182 7.97 -17.32 2.50
N ASN A 183 7.21 -17.90 3.41
CA ASN A 183 6.84 -19.30 3.31
C ASN A 183 5.99 -19.50 2.05
N ARG A 184 6.56 -20.13 1.03
CA ARG A 184 5.87 -20.41 -0.22
C ARG A 184 5.18 -21.77 -0.18
N TRP A 185 4.09 -21.93 -0.90
CA TRP A 185 3.41 -23.21 -1.01
C TRP A 185 4.34 -24.28 -1.62
N LYS A 186 4.61 -25.37 -0.89
CA LYS A 186 5.48 -26.48 -1.31
C LYS A 186 6.94 -26.12 -1.64
N SER A 187 7.47 -25.04 -1.07
CA SER A 187 8.91 -24.71 -1.15
C SER A 187 9.63 -25.17 0.11
#